data_ac8e20011563b06961f3fe950f74b50a
#
_entry.id   ac8e20011563b06961f3fe950f74b50a
#
_cell.length_a   1.000
_cell.length_b   1.000
_cell.length_c   1.000
_cell.angle_alpha   90.00
_cell.angle_beta   90.00
_cell.angle_gamma   90.00
#
_symmetry.space_group_name_H-M   'P 1'
#
loop_
_entity.id
_entity.type
_entity.pdbx_description
1 polymer ?
#
loop_
_entity_poly.entity_id
_entity_poly.type
_entity_poly.pdbx_seq_one_letter_code
_entity_poly.pdbx_strand_id
1 'polypeptide(L)'
;MKKILVVGLLSFAFLSYGQRKELRQAEKLLDQSFYNEALNVLSQIEPMIDGVDQKYQAHYYYLEGWALKGDSKFNESVASLKKAIEIDNKIKLNKYAEESSFLIEQVEADLVNSAVADNKKEDYKSASKKLYDAYLINPDKENNINYLYYAASSAVNAKEYDISLEYYLFLKNMGYTGITSEFFVTPVESGIEEKVTETEYNLFKSSKDHTNPRIGKTESRLTEIVKNIDII
;
A
#
# COMPACT_ATOMS: atom_id res chain seq x y z
N MET A 1 -46.92 3.78 -27.23
CA MET A 1 -45.52 3.34 -27.13
C MET A 1 -44.51 4.50 -27.05
N LYS A 2 -44.65 5.63 -27.78
CA LYS A 2 -43.68 6.76 -27.73
C LYS A 2 -43.61 7.48 -26.37
N LYS A 3 -44.65 7.52 -25.54
CA LYS A 3 -44.67 8.19 -24.23
C LYS A 3 -43.90 7.43 -23.15
N ILE A 4 -43.79 6.10 -23.21
CA ILE A 4 -43.04 5.26 -22.26
C ILE A 4 -41.50 5.41 -22.46
N LEU A 5 -41.08 5.60 -23.71
CA LEU A 5 -39.67 5.80 -24.06
C LEU A 5 -39.11 7.14 -23.54
N VAL A 6 -39.93 8.19 -23.50
CA VAL A 6 -39.57 9.53 -23.03
C VAL A 6 -39.42 9.54 -21.50
N VAL A 7 -40.25 8.81 -20.76
CA VAL A 7 -40.16 8.70 -19.29
C VAL A 7 -38.92 7.94 -18.90
N GLY A 8 -38.54 6.86 -19.60
CA GLY A 8 -37.32 6.11 -19.34
C GLY A 8 -36.04 6.92 -19.57
N LEU A 9 -36.01 7.73 -20.63
CA LEU A 9 -34.87 8.62 -20.93
C LEU A 9 -34.71 9.76 -19.92
N LEU A 10 -35.81 10.32 -19.43
CA LEU A 10 -35.77 11.35 -18.38
C LEU A 10 -35.28 10.79 -17.04
N SER A 11 -35.73 9.57 -16.67
CA SER A 11 -35.24 8.90 -15.43
C SER A 11 -33.74 8.67 -15.43
N PHE A 12 -33.15 8.27 -16.55
CA PHE A 12 -31.71 8.10 -16.71
C PHE A 12 -30.92 9.42 -16.61
N ALA A 13 -31.48 10.51 -17.15
CA ALA A 13 -30.84 11.83 -17.08
C ALA A 13 -30.80 12.38 -15.65
N PHE A 14 -31.85 12.17 -14.87
CA PHE A 14 -31.89 12.58 -13.46
C PHE A 14 -30.94 11.78 -12.57
N LEU A 15 -30.80 10.48 -12.82
CA LEU A 15 -29.85 9.61 -12.10
C LEU A 15 -28.40 10.08 -12.33
N SER A 16 -28.02 10.37 -13.56
CA SER A 16 -26.66 10.81 -13.89
C SER A 16 -26.32 12.20 -13.36
N TYR A 17 -27.28 13.07 -13.13
CA TYR A 17 -27.06 14.42 -12.61
C TYR A 17 -26.86 14.41 -11.08
N GLY A 18 -27.62 13.58 -10.36
CA GLY A 18 -27.48 13.40 -8.92
C GLY A 18 -26.07 12.92 -8.58
N GLN A 19 -25.63 11.83 -9.17
CA GLN A 19 -24.32 11.20 -8.88
C GLN A 19 -23.13 12.13 -9.06
N ARG A 20 -23.15 13.01 -10.07
CA ARG A 20 -22.07 14.01 -10.26
C ARG A 20 -22.00 15.02 -9.12
N LYS A 21 -23.14 15.36 -8.53
CA LYS A 21 -23.21 16.29 -7.41
C LYS A 21 -22.64 15.66 -6.15
N GLU A 22 -23.01 14.42 -5.86
CA GLU A 22 -22.51 13.65 -4.71
C GLU A 22 -21.00 13.39 -4.83
N LEU A 23 -20.49 12.97 -6.00
CA LEU A 23 -19.05 12.80 -6.23
C LEU A 23 -18.27 14.10 -5.97
N ARG A 24 -18.75 15.24 -6.48
CA ARG A 24 -18.10 16.55 -6.21
C ARG A 24 -18.20 16.96 -4.74
N GLN A 25 -19.26 16.60 -4.06
CA GLN A 25 -19.41 16.86 -2.64
C GLN A 25 -18.43 16.02 -1.81
N ALA A 26 -18.31 14.73 -2.13
CA ALA A 26 -17.33 13.84 -1.49
C ALA A 26 -15.90 14.34 -1.71
N GLU A 27 -15.53 14.73 -2.93
CA GLU A 27 -14.24 15.30 -3.27
C GLU A 27 -13.91 16.54 -2.41
N LYS A 28 -14.85 17.48 -2.27
CA LYS A 28 -14.68 18.66 -1.41
C LYS A 28 -14.51 18.33 0.07
N LEU A 29 -15.19 17.28 0.55
CA LEU A 29 -15.04 16.81 1.93
C LEU A 29 -13.65 16.18 2.14
N LEU A 30 -13.16 15.42 1.16
CA LEU A 30 -11.82 14.82 1.18
C LEU A 30 -10.72 15.89 1.17
N ASP A 31 -10.86 16.94 0.38
CA ASP A 31 -9.94 18.08 0.37
C ASP A 31 -9.83 18.75 1.75
N GLN A 32 -10.88 18.63 2.57
CA GLN A 32 -10.94 19.16 3.95
C GLN A 32 -10.64 18.09 5.01
N SER A 33 -10.25 16.88 4.60
CA SER A 33 -9.99 15.72 5.47
C SER A 33 -11.21 15.23 6.28
N PHE A 34 -12.43 15.51 5.81
CA PHE A 34 -13.68 15.00 6.38
C PHE A 34 -14.02 13.63 5.81
N TYR A 35 -13.23 12.62 6.18
CA TYR A 35 -13.26 11.28 5.55
C TYR A 35 -14.56 10.54 5.80
N ASN A 36 -15.09 10.57 7.03
CA ASN A 36 -16.33 9.89 7.37
C ASN A 36 -17.55 10.52 6.69
N GLU A 37 -17.57 11.84 6.60
CA GLU A 37 -18.62 12.58 5.89
C GLU A 37 -18.57 12.28 4.39
N ALA A 38 -17.38 12.18 3.81
CA ALA A 38 -17.22 11.77 2.42
C ALA A 38 -17.74 10.35 2.18
N LEU A 39 -17.43 9.37 3.05
CA LEU A 39 -17.98 8.02 3.00
C LEU A 39 -19.49 8.00 3.09
N ASN A 40 -20.08 8.83 3.96
CA ASN A 40 -21.53 8.95 4.08
C ASN A 40 -22.19 9.49 2.80
N VAL A 41 -21.52 10.41 2.08
CA VAL A 41 -22.02 10.90 0.79
C VAL A 41 -21.88 9.81 -0.28
N LEU A 42 -20.75 9.11 -0.33
CA LEU A 42 -20.49 8.05 -1.31
C LEU A 42 -21.44 6.85 -1.13
N SER A 43 -21.79 6.49 0.10
CA SER A 43 -22.71 5.38 0.39
C SER A 43 -24.13 5.61 -0.19
N GLN A 44 -24.53 6.86 -0.45
CA GLN A 44 -25.83 7.18 -1.05
C GLN A 44 -25.89 6.78 -2.53
N ILE A 45 -24.76 6.75 -3.22
CA ILE A 45 -24.67 6.43 -4.64
C ILE A 45 -24.12 5.01 -4.91
N GLU A 46 -23.57 4.36 -3.91
CA GLU A 46 -23.05 2.99 -4.00
C GLU A 46 -24.02 2.01 -4.65
N PRO A 47 -25.31 1.93 -4.26
CA PRO A 47 -26.24 0.96 -4.85
C PRO A 47 -26.49 1.15 -6.35
N MET A 48 -26.11 2.31 -6.89
CA MET A 48 -26.36 2.68 -8.29
C MET A 48 -25.10 2.68 -9.14
N ILE A 49 -23.91 2.49 -8.51
CA ILE A 49 -22.63 2.76 -9.16
C ILE A 49 -22.37 1.84 -10.35
N ASP A 50 -22.81 0.60 -10.29
CA ASP A 50 -22.62 -0.37 -11.38
C ASP A 50 -23.44 -0.02 -12.64
N GLY A 51 -24.48 0.77 -12.50
CA GLY A 51 -25.35 1.23 -13.59
C GLY A 51 -24.93 2.53 -14.26
N VAL A 52 -23.86 3.19 -13.80
CA VAL A 52 -23.42 4.47 -14.36
C VAL A 52 -22.26 4.32 -15.35
N ASP A 53 -21.97 5.41 -16.08
CA ASP A 53 -20.84 5.47 -17.00
C ASP A 53 -19.51 5.15 -16.25
N GLN A 54 -18.66 4.32 -16.83
CA GLN A 54 -17.41 3.83 -16.23
C GLN A 54 -16.49 4.96 -15.74
N LYS A 55 -16.53 6.15 -16.35
CA LYS A 55 -15.75 7.31 -15.85
C LYS A 55 -16.21 7.78 -14.45
N TYR A 56 -17.49 7.64 -14.13
CA TYR A 56 -18.01 7.96 -12.79
C TYR A 56 -17.78 6.82 -11.81
N GLN A 57 -17.78 5.57 -12.30
CA GLN A 57 -17.34 4.43 -11.48
C GLN A 57 -15.88 4.59 -11.06
N ALA A 58 -14.97 4.89 -12.00
CA ALA A 58 -13.56 5.14 -11.68
C ALA A 58 -13.40 6.27 -10.66
N HIS A 59 -14.12 7.38 -10.83
CA HIS A 59 -14.11 8.50 -9.89
C HIS A 59 -14.63 8.10 -8.51
N TYR A 60 -15.73 7.36 -8.45
CA TYR A 60 -16.30 6.85 -7.21
C TYR A 60 -15.28 6.01 -6.42
N TYR A 61 -14.71 4.97 -7.06
CA TYR A 61 -13.76 4.08 -6.40
C TYR A 61 -12.46 4.78 -5.98
N TYR A 62 -12.02 5.78 -6.73
CA TYR A 62 -10.91 6.63 -6.33
C TYR A 62 -11.24 7.42 -5.04
N LEU A 63 -12.38 8.10 -4.99
CA LEU A 63 -12.81 8.89 -3.83
C LEU A 63 -13.08 7.99 -2.61
N GLU A 64 -13.72 6.84 -2.82
CA GLU A 64 -13.96 5.84 -1.77
C GLU A 64 -12.65 5.34 -1.19
N GLY A 65 -11.69 4.96 -2.03
CA GLY A 65 -10.37 4.53 -1.59
C GLY A 65 -9.62 5.62 -0.82
N TRP A 66 -9.68 6.86 -1.26
CA TRP A 66 -9.08 8.00 -0.54
C TRP A 66 -9.75 8.20 0.83
N ALA A 67 -11.07 8.18 0.88
CA ALA A 67 -11.83 8.31 2.12
C ALA A 67 -11.51 7.19 3.12
N LEU A 68 -11.50 5.93 2.64
CA LEU A 68 -11.17 4.75 3.44
C LEU A 68 -9.74 4.79 3.99
N LYS A 69 -8.77 5.28 3.19
CA LYS A 69 -7.41 5.52 3.66
C LYS A 69 -7.39 6.49 4.83
N GLY A 70 -8.08 7.62 4.70
CA GLY A 70 -8.17 8.64 5.76
C GLY A 70 -8.87 8.13 7.03
N ASP A 71 -9.80 7.17 6.90
CA ASP A 71 -10.48 6.49 8.01
C ASP A 71 -9.70 5.25 8.52
N SER A 72 -8.45 5.05 8.05
CA SER A 72 -7.57 3.94 8.43
C SER A 72 -8.12 2.54 8.08
N LYS A 73 -9.05 2.43 7.15
CA LYS A 73 -9.58 1.19 6.58
C LYS A 73 -8.74 0.77 5.37
N PHE A 74 -7.50 0.37 5.65
CA PHE A 74 -6.46 0.24 4.63
C PHE A 74 -6.75 -0.85 3.59
N ASN A 75 -7.26 -2.01 3.99
CA ASN A 75 -7.53 -3.12 3.06
C ASN A 75 -8.67 -2.78 2.10
N GLU A 76 -9.72 -2.17 2.60
CA GLU A 76 -10.86 -1.69 1.81
C GLU A 76 -10.43 -0.55 0.88
N SER A 77 -9.58 0.37 1.38
CA SER A 77 -8.99 1.44 0.59
C SER A 77 -8.26 0.90 -0.63
N VAL A 78 -7.34 -0.06 -0.42
CA VAL A 78 -6.57 -0.68 -1.52
C VAL A 78 -7.48 -1.37 -2.52
N ALA A 79 -8.54 -2.05 -2.07
CA ALA A 79 -9.51 -2.71 -2.95
C ALA A 79 -10.22 -1.70 -3.86
N SER A 80 -10.71 -0.60 -3.31
CA SER A 80 -11.37 0.47 -4.07
C SER A 80 -10.41 1.16 -5.04
N LEU A 81 -9.19 1.49 -4.60
CA LEU A 81 -8.17 2.12 -5.46
C LEU A 81 -7.75 1.22 -6.62
N LYS A 82 -7.56 -0.09 -6.38
CA LYS A 82 -7.26 -1.05 -7.46
C LYS A 82 -8.42 -1.12 -8.48
N LYS A 83 -9.66 -1.05 -8.02
CA LYS A 83 -10.84 -1.02 -8.90
C LYS A 83 -10.90 0.28 -9.72
N ALA A 84 -10.54 1.42 -9.12
CA ALA A 84 -10.41 2.68 -9.84
C ALA A 84 -9.36 2.59 -10.96
N ILE A 85 -8.19 2.03 -10.67
CA ILE A 85 -7.09 1.80 -11.65
C ILE A 85 -7.56 0.90 -12.79
N GLU A 86 -8.21 -0.22 -12.46
CA GLU A 86 -8.71 -1.18 -13.46
C GLU A 86 -9.65 -0.51 -14.45
N ILE A 87 -10.65 0.22 -13.93
CA ILE A 87 -11.65 0.90 -14.77
C ILE A 87 -11.01 2.01 -15.59
N ASP A 88 -10.17 2.85 -14.97
CA ASP A 88 -9.49 3.96 -15.62
C ASP A 88 -8.64 3.49 -16.80
N ASN A 89 -7.86 2.42 -16.62
CA ASN A 89 -7.03 1.81 -17.65
C ASN A 89 -7.88 1.19 -18.76
N LYS A 90 -8.97 0.50 -18.41
CA LYS A 90 -9.88 -0.14 -19.38
C LYS A 90 -10.49 0.87 -20.34
N ILE A 91 -10.90 2.03 -19.85
CA ILE A 91 -11.51 3.08 -20.68
C ILE A 91 -10.50 4.11 -21.20
N LYS A 92 -9.24 3.98 -20.82
CA LYS A 92 -8.14 4.91 -21.16
C LYS A 92 -8.45 6.35 -20.78
N LEU A 93 -9.04 6.54 -19.60
CA LEU A 93 -9.40 7.85 -19.08
C LEU A 93 -8.17 8.65 -18.65
N ASN A 94 -7.10 7.97 -18.19
CA ASN A 94 -5.81 8.52 -17.76
C ASN A 94 -5.96 9.64 -16.72
N LYS A 95 -6.78 9.42 -15.72
CA LYS A 95 -7.10 10.43 -14.70
C LYS A 95 -6.91 9.97 -13.26
N TYR A 96 -7.31 8.74 -12.94
CA TYR A 96 -7.34 8.25 -11.55
C TYR A 96 -6.32 7.15 -11.28
N ALA A 97 -5.73 6.54 -12.31
CA ALA A 97 -4.83 5.41 -12.13
C ALA A 97 -3.54 5.80 -11.40
N GLU A 98 -2.94 6.94 -11.76
CA GLU A 98 -1.70 7.44 -11.16
C GLU A 98 -1.92 7.86 -9.70
N GLU A 99 -2.94 8.67 -9.44
CA GLU A 99 -3.30 9.12 -8.09
C GLU A 99 -3.70 7.96 -7.18
N SER A 100 -4.43 6.97 -7.71
CA SER A 100 -4.78 5.76 -6.96
C SER A 100 -3.54 4.94 -6.62
N SER A 101 -2.61 4.80 -7.55
CA SER A 101 -1.34 4.09 -7.30
C SER A 101 -0.52 4.78 -6.22
N PHE A 102 -0.45 6.11 -6.25
CA PHE A 102 0.21 6.90 -5.22
C PHE A 102 -0.44 6.74 -3.83
N LEU A 103 -1.78 6.73 -3.76
CA LEU A 103 -2.49 6.46 -2.50
C LEU A 103 -2.23 5.05 -1.98
N ILE A 104 -2.14 4.04 -2.86
CA ILE A 104 -1.79 2.67 -2.47
C ILE A 104 -0.37 2.61 -1.87
N GLU A 105 0.60 3.30 -2.44
CA GLU A 105 1.95 3.39 -1.87
C GLU A 105 1.95 4.07 -0.50
N GLN A 106 1.12 5.09 -0.30
CA GLN A 106 0.94 5.70 1.01
C GLN A 106 0.31 4.74 2.02
N VAL A 107 -0.70 3.94 1.62
CA VAL A 107 -1.29 2.90 2.49
C VAL A 107 -0.25 1.87 2.90
N GLU A 108 0.60 1.42 1.97
CA GLU A 108 1.71 0.50 2.26
C GLU A 108 2.64 1.09 3.34
N ALA A 109 3.04 2.36 3.16
CA ALA A 109 3.89 3.06 4.12
C ALA A 109 3.21 3.25 5.49
N ASP A 110 1.92 3.62 5.51
CA ASP A 110 1.15 3.81 6.73
C ASP A 110 1.02 2.50 7.53
N LEU A 111 0.78 1.37 6.85
CA LEU A 111 0.75 0.03 7.47
C LEU A 111 2.09 -0.33 8.10
N VAL A 112 3.19 -0.15 7.36
CA VAL A 112 4.54 -0.46 7.85
C VAL A 112 4.90 0.41 9.05
N ASN A 113 4.67 1.73 8.97
CA ASN A 113 4.94 2.66 10.07
C ASN A 113 4.10 2.33 11.30
N SER A 114 2.83 2.00 11.11
CA SER A 114 1.93 1.58 12.19
C SER A 114 2.40 0.26 12.83
N ALA A 115 2.83 -0.71 12.03
CA ALA A 115 3.37 -1.97 12.54
C ALA A 115 4.67 -1.77 13.34
N VAL A 116 5.55 -0.87 12.90
CA VAL A 116 6.75 -0.50 13.67
C VAL A 116 6.38 0.12 15.01
N ALA A 117 5.35 0.97 15.04
CA ALA A 117 4.86 1.55 16.29
C ALA A 117 4.25 0.51 17.23
N ASP A 118 3.52 -0.48 16.69
CA ASP A 118 2.96 -1.59 17.47
C ASP A 118 4.06 -2.50 18.03
N ASN A 119 5.08 -2.84 17.23
CA ASN A 119 6.25 -3.59 17.71
C ASN A 119 6.95 -2.89 18.89
N LYS A 120 7.09 -1.55 18.83
CA LYS A 120 7.67 -0.78 19.94
C LYS A 120 6.83 -0.81 21.22
N LYS A 121 5.51 -1.04 21.10
CA LYS A 121 4.58 -1.20 22.23
C LYS A 121 4.40 -2.65 22.64
N GLU A 122 5.14 -3.58 22.03
CA GLU A 122 5.03 -5.03 22.20
C GLU A 122 3.67 -5.61 21.77
N ASP A 123 2.87 -4.86 20.99
CA ASP A 123 1.67 -5.38 20.33
C ASP A 123 2.08 -6.12 19.03
N TYR A 124 2.79 -7.21 19.23
CA TYR A 124 3.37 -8.02 18.16
C TYR A 124 2.31 -8.66 17.25
N LYS A 125 1.12 -8.95 17.79
CA LYS A 125 0.02 -9.51 17.01
C LYS A 125 -0.49 -8.51 15.97
N SER A 126 -0.76 -7.28 16.38
CA SER A 126 -1.17 -6.20 15.48
C SER A 126 -0.06 -5.87 14.47
N ALA A 127 1.20 -5.85 14.91
CA ALA A 127 2.35 -5.60 14.05
C ALA A 127 2.48 -6.67 12.96
N SER A 128 2.39 -7.96 13.33
CA SER A 128 2.44 -9.07 12.38
C SER A 128 1.37 -8.95 11.31
N LYS A 129 0.12 -8.69 11.73
CA LYS A 129 -1.00 -8.54 10.80
C LYS A 129 -0.79 -7.39 9.82
N LYS A 130 -0.38 -6.21 10.30
CA LYS A 130 -0.16 -5.03 9.45
C LYS A 130 0.99 -5.23 8.46
N LEU A 131 2.07 -5.90 8.86
CA LEU A 131 3.18 -6.23 7.98
C LEU A 131 2.77 -7.24 6.90
N TYR A 132 1.94 -8.21 7.25
CA TYR A 132 1.38 -9.14 6.28
C TYR A 132 0.43 -8.43 5.30
N ASP A 133 -0.45 -7.56 5.80
CA ASP A 133 -1.33 -6.73 4.96
C ASP A 133 -0.49 -5.85 3.99
N ALA A 134 0.60 -5.24 4.46
CA ALA A 134 1.52 -4.47 3.61
C ALA A 134 2.18 -5.34 2.52
N TYR A 135 2.59 -6.57 2.86
CA TYR A 135 3.10 -7.53 1.87
C TYR A 135 2.07 -7.84 0.78
N LEU A 136 0.80 -8.04 1.15
CA LEU A 136 -0.28 -8.39 0.23
C LEU A 136 -0.68 -7.26 -0.74
N ILE A 137 -0.32 -6.02 -0.46
CA ILE A 137 -0.60 -4.89 -1.37
C ILE A 137 0.08 -5.11 -2.72
N ASN A 138 1.36 -5.49 -2.70
CA ASN A 138 2.13 -5.78 -3.91
C ASN A 138 3.23 -6.83 -3.59
N PRO A 139 2.86 -8.13 -3.57
CA PRO A 139 3.79 -9.19 -3.18
C PRO A 139 4.95 -9.39 -4.18
N ASP A 140 4.78 -8.96 -5.42
CA ASP A 140 5.79 -9.09 -6.48
C ASP A 140 6.84 -7.95 -6.47
N LYS A 141 6.64 -6.91 -5.69
CA LYS A 141 7.60 -5.82 -5.53
C LYS A 141 8.82 -6.33 -4.75
N GLU A 142 10.01 -6.15 -5.32
CA GLU A 142 11.28 -6.78 -4.90
C GLU A 142 11.54 -6.74 -3.37
N ASN A 143 11.21 -5.64 -2.71
CA ASN A 143 11.49 -5.50 -1.29
C ASN A 143 10.33 -5.89 -0.37
N ASN A 144 9.12 -6.10 -0.90
CA ASN A 144 7.94 -6.36 -0.07
C ASN A 144 7.97 -7.73 0.60
N ILE A 145 8.70 -8.69 0.06
CA ILE A 145 8.96 -9.97 0.72
C ILE A 145 9.60 -9.82 2.12
N ASN A 146 10.30 -8.71 2.38
CA ASN A 146 10.84 -8.41 3.71
C ASN A 146 9.72 -8.13 4.73
N TYR A 147 8.57 -7.59 4.30
CA TYR A 147 7.44 -7.40 5.20
C TYR A 147 6.90 -8.73 5.71
N LEU A 148 6.85 -9.76 4.86
CA LEU A 148 6.46 -11.10 5.27
C LEU A 148 7.45 -11.70 6.28
N TYR A 149 8.76 -11.49 6.11
CA TYR A 149 9.76 -11.90 7.09
C TYR A 149 9.54 -11.22 8.46
N TYR A 150 9.31 -9.91 8.47
CA TYR A 150 9.04 -9.18 9.70
C TYR A 150 7.68 -9.56 10.31
N ALA A 151 6.68 -9.88 9.49
CA ALA A 151 5.41 -10.41 9.95
C ALA A 151 5.58 -11.75 10.68
N ALA A 152 6.38 -12.67 10.11
CA ALA A 152 6.72 -13.94 10.73
C ALA A 152 7.42 -13.76 12.08
N SER A 153 8.43 -12.88 12.14
CA SER A 153 9.16 -12.57 13.37
C SER A 153 8.27 -11.96 14.45
N SER A 154 7.39 -11.04 14.07
CA SER A 154 6.39 -10.46 15.01
C SER A 154 5.40 -11.51 15.49
N ALA A 155 4.98 -12.46 14.63
CA ALA A 155 4.09 -13.55 15.01
C ALA A 155 4.74 -14.49 16.03
N VAL A 156 6.05 -14.78 15.93
CA VAL A 156 6.79 -15.52 16.98
C VAL A 156 6.70 -14.80 18.32
N ASN A 157 6.98 -13.49 18.34
CA ASN A 157 6.92 -12.70 19.56
C ASN A 157 5.50 -12.61 20.13
N ALA A 158 4.47 -12.65 19.27
CA ALA A 158 3.06 -12.74 19.66
C ALA A 158 2.63 -14.13 20.14
N LYS A 159 3.50 -15.14 20.01
CA LYS A 159 3.20 -16.56 20.24
C LYS A 159 2.12 -17.13 19.31
N GLU A 160 1.93 -16.49 18.15
CA GLU A 160 1.06 -16.96 17.06
C GLU A 160 1.88 -17.94 16.17
N TYR A 161 2.26 -19.07 16.74
CA TYR A 161 3.24 -19.98 16.16
C TYR A 161 2.80 -20.58 14.83
N ASP A 162 1.52 -20.95 14.68
CA ASP A 162 0.98 -21.51 13.43
C ASP A 162 1.12 -20.51 12.27
N ILE A 163 0.79 -19.24 12.53
CA ILE A 163 0.92 -18.15 11.54
C ILE A 163 2.39 -17.91 11.18
N SER A 164 3.24 -17.86 12.20
CA SER A 164 4.68 -17.67 11.99
C SER A 164 5.29 -18.79 11.16
N LEU A 165 4.93 -20.05 11.46
CA LEU A 165 5.39 -21.22 10.72
C LEU A 165 4.96 -21.16 9.25
N GLU A 166 3.70 -20.81 8.98
CA GLU A 166 3.20 -20.63 7.61
C GLU A 166 4.05 -19.61 6.83
N TYR A 167 4.31 -18.44 7.42
CA TYR A 167 5.08 -17.38 6.78
C TYR A 167 6.54 -17.79 6.56
N TYR A 168 7.20 -18.43 7.53
CA TYR A 168 8.57 -18.90 7.38
C TYR A 168 8.70 -20.02 6.35
N LEU A 169 7.75 -20.96 6.30
CA LEU A 169 7.71 -22.00 5.26
C LEU A 169 7.56 -21.40 3.86
N PHE A 170 6.69 -20.39 3.73
CA PHE A 170 6.55 -19.68 2.46
C PHE A 170 7.86 -19.02 2.03
N LEU A 171 8.51 -18.26 2.94
CA LEU A 171 9.79 -17.61 2.70
C LEU A 171 10.88 -18.60 2.28
N LYS A 172 10.97 -19.73 2.99
CA LYS A 172 11.91 -20.82 2.66
C LYS A 172 11.65 -21.40 1.27
N ASN A 173 10.40 -21.68 0.94
CA ASN A 173 10.02 -22.23 -0.37
C ASN A 173 10.28 -21.25 -1.52
N MET A 174 10.17 -19.95 -1.28
CA MET A 174 10.52 -18.90 -2.23
C MET A 174 12.04 -18.67 -2.35
N GLY A 175 12.84 -19.35 -1.54
CA GLY A 175 14.30 -19.15 -1.53
C GLY A 175 14.73 -17.79 -0.97
N TYR A 176 13.90 -17.18 -0.12
CA TYR A 176 14.22 -15.89 0.50
C TYR A 176 15.45 -15.99 1.40
N THR A 177 16.47 -15.19 1.11
CA THR A 177 17.72 -15.14 1.88
C THR A 177 17.78 -13.93 2.82
N GLY A 178 17.00 -12.89 2.58
CA GLY A 178 17.05 -11.62 3.29
C GLY A 178 18.36 -10.85 3.11
N ILE A 179 19.19 -11.24 2.12
CA ILE A 179 20.42 -10.53 1.79
C ILE A 179 20.05 -9.22 1.10
N THR A 180 20.54 -8.11 1.65
CA THR A 180 20.37 -6.77 1.07
C THR A 180 21.72 -6.14 0.80
N SER A 181 21.78 -5.19 -0.13
CA SER A 181 22.98 -4.39 -0.36
C SER A 181 23.18 -3.38 0.77
N GLU A 182 24.41 -3.17 1.16
CA GLU A 182 24.84 -2.14 2.10
C GLU A 182 25.82 -1.21 1.40
N PHE A 183 25.65 0.09 1.57
CA PHE A 183 26.42 1.10 0.88
C PHE A 183 27.32 1.84 1.86
N PHE A 184 28.58 2.01 1.48
CA PHE A 184 29.61 2.62 2.33
C PHE A 184 30.42 3.62 1.53
N VAL A 185 30.82 4.71 2.18
CA VAL A 185 31.74 5.73 1.67
C VAL A 185 32.66 6.18 2.80
N THR A 186 33.78 6.80 2.47
CA THR A 186 34.71 7.36 3.46
C THR A 186 34.80 8.87 3.20
N PRO A 187 34.26 9.75 4.05
CA PRO A 187 34.47 11.19 3.95
C PRO A 187 35.96 11.50 4.07
N VAL A 188 36.49 12.38 3.21
CA VAL A 188 37.92 12.77 3.21
C VAL A 188 38.31 13.45 4.50
N GLU A 189 37.39 14.22 5.10
CA GLU A 189 37.60 14.96 6.34
C GLU A 189 37.85 14.04 7.55
N SER A 190 36.98 13.01 7.71
CA SER A 190 37.07 12.09 8.84
C SER A 190 38.04 10.91 8.61
N GLY A 191 38.18 10.48 7.36
CA GLY A 191 38.89 9.26 6.99
C GLY A 191 38.26 7.96 7.54
N ILE A 192 37.04 8.02 8.09
CA ILE A 192 36.35 6.90 8.71
C ILE A 192 35.20 6.44 7.76
N GLU A 193 35.18 5.12 7.48
CA GLU A 193 34.12 4.53 6.65
C GLU A 193 32.76 4.70 7.33
N GLU A 194 31.78 5.18 6.58
CA GLU A 194 30.41 5.40 7.03
C GLU A 194 29.45 4.60 6.16
N LYS A 195 28.43 4.00 6.80
CA LYS A 195 27.30 3.39 6.11
C LYS A 195 26.29 4.46 5.73
N VAL A 196 25.91 4.47 4.47
CA VAL A 196 25.00 5.47 3.89
C VAL A 196 23.82 4.80 3.19
N THR A 197 22.81 5.57 2.84
CA THR A 197 21.72 5.11 2.00
C THR A 197 22.19 4.92 0.55
N GLU A 198 21.43 4.18 -0.27
CA GLU A 198 21.72 4.03 -1.69
C GLU A 198 21.70 5.38 -2.43
N THR A 199 20.79 6.27 -2.07
CA THR A 199 20.69 7.62 -2.62
C THR A 199 21.93 8.45 -2.31
N GLU A 200 22.37 8.45 -1.06
CA GLU A 200 23.62 9.12 -0.62
C GLU A 200 24.85 8.51 -1.28
N TYR A 201 24.90 7.18 -1.36
CA TYR A 201 25.99 6.49 -2.07
C TYR A 201 26.09 6.91 -3.52
N ASN A 202 24.96 6.98 -4.24
CA ASN A 202 24.91 7.41 -5.63
C ASN A 202 25.36 8.87 -5.81
N LEU A 203 25.10 9.72 -4.82
CA LEU A 203 25.58 11.11 -4.79
C LEU A 203 27.07 11.18 -4.46
N PHE A 204 27.53 10.42 -3.46
CA PHE A 204 28.87 10.54 -2.88
C PHE A 204 29.94 9.76 -3.66
N LYS A 205 29.59 8.65 -4.33
CA LYS A 205 30.56 7.81 -5.08
C LYS A 205 31.35 8.57 -6.14
N SER A 206 30.86 9.72 -6.60
CA SER A 206 31.52 10.60 -7.57
C SER A 206 31.96 11.94 -6.98
N SER A 207 31.75 12.17 -5.69
CA SER A 207 32.13 13.40 -5.01
C SER A 207 33.63 13.41 -4.70
N LYS A 208 34.26 14.59 -4.74
CA LYS A 208 35.66 14.76 -4.32
C LYS A 208 35.84 14.74 -2.79
N ASP A 209 34.75 14.89 -2.06
CA ASP A 209 34.75 14.92 -0.60
C ASP A 209 34.60 13.52 0.02
N HIS A 210 34.48 12.50 -0.81
CA HIS A 210 34.34 11.10 -0.39
C HIS A 210 35.25 10.19 -1.20
N THR A 211 35.75 9.14 -0.55
CA THR A 211 36.65 8.12 -1.13
C THR A 211 36.12 6.72 -0.80
N ASN A 212 36.76 5.70 -1.41
CA ASN A 212 36.47 4.29 -1.16
C ASN A 212 34.98 3.90 -1.22
N PRO A 213 34.22 4.29 -2.28
CA PRO A 213 32.84 3.85 -2.41
C PRO A 213 32.79 2.33 -2.52
N ARG A 214 32.02 1.68 -1.64
CA ARG A 214 31.96 0.22 -1.55
C ARG A 214 30.51 -0.23 -1.36
N ILE A 215 30.17 -1.34 -2.02
CA ILE A 215 28.90 -2.04 -1.79
C ILE A 215 29.22 -3.35 -1.09
N GLY A 216 28.66 -3.53 0.09
CA GLY A 216 28.64 -4.77 0.84
C GLY A 216 27.30 -5.50 0.70
N LYS A 217 27.20 -6.63 1.37
CA LYS A 217 25.96 -7.40 1.50
C LYS A 217 25.76 -7.79 2.95
N THR A 218 24.51 -7.77 3.40
CA THR A 218 24.15 -8.31 4.72
C THR A 218 24.34 -9.83 4.75
N GLU A 219 24.41 -10.39 5.96
CA GLU A 219 24.38 -11.84 6.13
C GLU A 219 23.00 -12.41 5.74
N SER A 220 23.00 -13.69 5.36
CA SER A 220 21.77 -14.40 5.02
C SER A 220 20.95 -14.69 6.27
N ARG A 221 19.64 -14.41 6.20
CA ARG A 221 18.65 -14.76 7.23
C ARG A 221 18.14 -16.20 7.13
N LEU A 222 18.60 -16.96 6.13
CA LEU A 222 18.11 -18.33 5.87
C LEU A 222 18.34 -19.26 7.08
N THR A 223 19.49 -19.14 7.74
CA THR A 223 19.81 -19.93 8.95
C THR A 223 18.82 -19.64 10.09
N GLU A 224 18.48 -18.37 10.30
CA GLU A 224 17.49 -17.95 11.31
C GLU A 224 16.10 -18.48 10.97
N ILE A 225 15.68 -18.38 9.69
CA ILE A 225 14.41 -18.90 9.22
C ILE A 225 14.29 -20.41 9.47
N VAL A 226 15.33 -21.19 9.11
CA VAL A 226 15.34 -22.65 9.32
C VAL A 226 15.27 -22.96 10.82
N LYS A 227 16.07 -22.27 11.64
CA LYS A 227 16.05 -22.43 13.09
C LYS A 227 14.67 -22.15 13.70
N ASN A 228 14.00 -21.09 13.25
CA ASN A 228 12.67 -20.75 13.74
C ASN A 228 11.62 -21.81 13.34
N ILE A 229 11.72 -22.38 12.13
CA ILE A 229 10.86 -23.49 11.69
C ILE A 229 11.07 -24.72 12.58
N ASP A 230 12.31 -25.04 12.96
CA ASP A 230 12.64 -26.21 13.77
C ASP A 230 12.23 -26.08 15.24
N ILE A 231 12.06 -24.85 15.73
CA ILE A 231 11.69 -24.55 17.13
C ILE A 231 10.16 -24.46 17.32
N ILE A 232 9.43 -24.00 16.31
CA ILE A 232 7.96 -23.87 16.32
C ILE A 232 7.31 -25.24 16.18
#